data_60a4672ac4c8fbccb7a1ef1cec261c7b
#
_entry.id   60a4672ac4c8fbccb7a1ef1cec261c7b
#
_cell.length_a   1.000
_cell.length_b   1.000
_cell.length_c   1.000
_cell.angle_alpha   90.00
_cell.angle_beta   90.00
_cell.angle_gamma   90.00
#
_symmetry.space_group_name_H-M   'P 1'
#
loop_
_entity.id
_entity.type
_entity.pdbx_description
1 polymer ?
#
loop_
_entity_poly.entity_id
_entity_poly.type
_entity_poly.pdbx_seq_one_letter_code
_entity_poly.pdbx_strand_id
1 'polypeptide(L)'
;MLDLVADWCTSCKVMERTTFMDAQVVARLSNYSALRLDITDTNQAHNAWMQTQGIFGPPVVQFYDAQGNEVKDHRVTGEANANEFLAKIPQ
;
A
#
# COMPACT_ATOMS: atom_id res chain seq x y z
N MET A 1 -2.12 8.10 0.62
CA MET A 1 -1.70 6.71 0.38
C MET A 1 -1.84 5.90 1.65
N LEU A 2 -2.44 4.73 1.56
CA LEU A 2 -2.57 3.81 2.69
C LEU A 2 -1.77 2.54 2.38
N ASP A 3 -0.81 2.22 3.24
CA ASP A 3 0.07 1.06 3.10
C ASP A 3 -0.31 0.01 4.15
N LEU A 4 -0.84 -1.12 3.70
CA LEU A 4 -1.25 -2.21 4.57
C LEU A 4 -0.08 -3.16 4.76
N VAL A 5 0.34 -3.35 6.01
CA VAL A 5 1.54 -4.12 6.36
C VAL A 5 1.29 -5.07 7.52
N ALA A 6 2.21 -6.00 7.71
CA ALA A 6 2.25 -6.88 8.89
C ALA A 6 3.67 -7.37 9.10
N ASP A 7 4.03 -7.67 10.36
CA ASP A 7 5.37 -8.17 10.68
C ASP A 7 5.68 -9.52 10.00
N TRP A 8 4.65 -10.35 9.83
CA TRP A 8 4.79 -11.66 9.19
C TRP A 8 4.78 -11.59 7.66
N CYS A 9 4.61 -10.43 7.08
CA CYS A 9 4.52 -10.24 5.62
C CYS A 9 5.92 -10.10 5.03
N THR A 10 6.45 -11.17 4.46
CA THR A 10 7.78 -11.18 3.85
C THR A 10 7.86 -10.18 2.68
N SER A 11 6.83 -10.16 1.82
CA SER A 11 6.78 -9.24 0.68
C SER A 11 6.75 -7.77 1.11
N CYS A 12 6.10 -7.46 2.24
CA CYS A 12 6.11 -6.11 2.79
C CYS A 12 7.53 -5.68 3.13
N LYS A 13 8.30 -6.58 3.75
CA LYS A 13 9.68 -6.28 4.15
C LYS A 13 10.60 -6.12 2.95
N VAL A 14 10.39 -6.92 1.91
CA VAL A 14 11.15 -6.77 0.65
C VAL A 14 10.88 -5.39 0.06
N MET A 15 9.62 -4.98 -0.01
CA MET A 15 9.27 -3.67 -0.56
C MET A 15 9.84 -2.52 0.28
N GLU A 16 9.87 -2.66 1.60
CA GLU A 16 10.47 -1.65 2.48
C GLU A 16 11.95 -1.44 2.20
N ARG A 17 12.67 -2.52 1.84
CA ARG A 17 14.11 -2.47 1.59
C ARG A 17 14.46 -2.07 0.17
N THR A 18 13.56 -2.23 -0.78
CA THR A 18 13.81 -2.02 -2.20
C THR A 18 12.93 -0.94 -2.79
N THR A 19 11.65 -1.22 -3.00
CA THR A 19 10.70 -0.35 -3.69
C THR A 19 10.57 1.01 -3.00
N PHE A 20 10.37 1.01 -1.68
CA PHE A 20 10.18 2.23 -0.93
C PHE A 20 11.48 2.98 -0.61
N MET A 21 12.62 2.40 -0.94
CA MET A 21 13.92 3.05 -0.86
C MET A 21 14.39 3.61 -2.20
N ASP A 22 13.70 3.30 -3.27
CA ASP A 22 14.03 3.81 -4.61
C ASP A 22 13.82 5.33 -4.65
N ALA A 23 14.81 6.06 -5.15
CA ALA A 23 14.79 7.53 -5.14
C ALA A 23 13.61 8.10 -5.92
N GLN A 24 13.24 7.49 -7.03
CA GLN A 24 12.11 7.98 -7.83
C GLN A 24 10.78 7.72 -7.13
N VAL A 25 10.65 6.56 -6.46
CA VAL A 25 9.45 6.25 -5.67
C VAL A 25 9.32 7.24 -4.53
N VAL A 26 10.39 7.47 -3.78
CA VAL A 26 10.40 8.43 -2.68
C VAL A 26 9.98 9.83 -3.17
N ALA A 27 10.55 10.27 -4.28
CA ALA A 27 10.23 11.58 -4.84
C ALA A 27 8.75 11.69 -5.23
N ARG A 28 8.22 10.66 -5.89
CA ARG A 28 6.81 10.65 -6.32
C ARG A 28 5.85 10.61 -5.13
N LEU A 29 6.17 9.84 -4.10
CA LEU A 29 5.34 9.72 -2.92
C LEU A 29 5.41 10.94 -2.00
N SER A 30 6.37 11.83 -2.19
CA SER A 30 6.49 13.03 -1.36
C SER A 30 5.26 13.94 -1.43
N ASN A 31 4.46 13.83 -2.49
CA ASN A 31 3.24 14.60 -2.67
C ASN A 31 2.02 13.97 -1.98
N TYR A 32 2.19 12.81 -1.35
CA TYR A 32 1.11 12.09 -0.69
C TYR A 32 1.31 12.09 0.81
N SER A 33 0.19 12.16 1.54
CA SER A 33 0.19 11.82 2.95
C SER A 33 0.24 10.30 3.06
N ALA A 34 1.26 9.77 3.71
CA ALA A 34 1.45 8.33 3.83
C ALA A 34 0.92 7.85 5.18
N LEU A 35 -0.04 6.94 5.14
CA LEU A 35 -0.58 6.29 6.32
C LEU A 35 -0.24 4.81 6.25
N ARG A 36 0.02 4.23 7.41
CA ARG A 36 0.37 2.82 7.52
C ARG A 36 -0.61 2.13 8.44
N LEU A 37 -1.23 1.06 7.93
CA LEU A 37 -2.10 0.21 8.74
C LEU A 37 -1.40 -1.11 8.97
N ASP A 38 -1.02 -1.34 10.22
CA ASP A 38 -0.34 -2.58 10.63
C ASP A 38 -1.39 -3.57 11.11
N ILE A 39 -1.49 -4.70 10.41
CA ILE A 39 -2.46 -5.75 10.74
C ILE A 39 -1.78 -7.00 11.29
N THR A 40 -0.61 -6.83 11.91
CA THR A 40 0.13 -7.95 12.52
C THR A 40 -0.76 -8.74 13.48
N ASP A 41 -1.48 -8.03 14.34
CA ASP A 41 -2.44 -8.61 15.27
C ASP A 41 -3.84 -8.32 14.74
N THR A 42 -4.27 -9.09 13.73
CA THR A 42 -5.56 -8.90 13.08
C THR A 42 -6.69 -9.04 14.10
N ASN A 43 -7.67 -8.15 14.00
CA ASN A 43 -8.88 -8.23 14.80
C ASN A 43 -10.11 -8.28 13.90
N GLN A 44 -11.28 -8.42 14.51
CA GLN A 44 -12.53 -8.55 13.78
C GLN A 44 -12.84 -7.33 12.92
N ALA A 45 -12.53 -6.14 13.43
CA ALA A 45 -12.75 -4.89 12.70
C ALA A 45 -11.85 -4.81 11.47
N HIS A 46 -10.57 -5.18 11.60
CA HIS A 46 -9.64 -5.22 10.47
C HIS A 46 -10.10 -6.21 9.42
N ASN A 47 -10.52 -7.41 9.84
CA ASN A 47 -11.00 -8.44 8.91
C ASN A 47 -12.24 -7.99 8.15
N ALA A 48 -13.19 -7.38 8.84
CA ALA A 48 -14.42 -6.90 8.22
C ALA A 48 -14.12 -5.79 7.21
N TRP A 49 -13.23 -4.86 7.56
CA TRP A 49 -12.83 -3.79 6.64
C TRP A 49 -12.13 -4.34 5.40
N MET A 50 -11.20 -5.29 5.58
CA MET A 50 -10.50 -5.91 4.45
C MET A 50 -11.46 -6.61 3.50
N GLN A 51 -12.47 -7.30 4.05
CA GLN A 51 -13.49 -7.95 3.22
C GLN A 51 -14.26 -6.93 2.40
N THR A 52 -14.67 -5.82 2.99
CA THR A 52 -15.40 -4.77 2.24
C THR A 52 -14.54 -4.15 1.14
N GLN A 53 -13.21 -4.15 1.32
CA GLN A 53 -12.27 -3.60 0.35
C GLN A 53 -11.81 -4.62 -0.69
N GLY A 54 -12.17 -5.89 -0.53
CA GLY A 54 -11.70 -6.95 -1.42
C GLY A 54 -10.22 -7.26 -1.22
N ILE A 55 -9.71 -7.08 -0.01
CA ILE A 55 -8.30 -7.31 0.33
C ILE A 55 -8.18 -8.64 1.05
N PHE A 56 -7.30 -9.51 0.57
CA PHE A 56 -7.05 -10.81 1.18
C PHE A 56 -5.89 -10.79 2.17
N GLY A 57 -5.03 -9.78 2.10
CA GLY A 57 -3.91 -9.64 3.01
C GLY A 57 -2.85 -8.68 2.46
N PRO A 58 -1.80 -8.38 3.27
CA PRO A 58 -0.73 -7.51 2.83
C PRO A 58 0.22 -8.24 1.85
N PRO A 59 0.99 -7.51 1.04
CA PRO A 59 1.01 -6.06 0.97
C PRO A 59 -0.07 -5.53 0.04
N VAL A 60 -0.68 -4.43 0.42
CA VAL A 60 -1.60 -3.68 -0.45
C VAL A 60 -1.35 -2.20 -0.22
N VAL A 61 -1.27 -1.44 -1.31
CA VAL A 61 -1.18 0.01 -1.24
C VAL A 61 -2.38 0.60 -1.96
N GLN A 62 -3.11 1.46 -1.25
CA GLN A 62 -4.26 2.17 -1.79
C GLN A 62 -3.93 3.65 -1.93
N PHE A 63 -4.36 4.23 -3.03
CA PHE A 63 -4.23 5.67 -3.28
C PHE A 63 -5.61 6.31 -3.19
N TYR A 64 -5.68 7.47 -2.55
CA TYR A 64 -6.93 8.22 -2.36
C TYR A 64 -6.81 9.60 -2.97
N ASP A 65 -7.89 10.09 -3.56
CA ASP A 65 -7.93 11.45 -4.11
C ASP A 65 -8.19 12.49 -3.00
N ALA A 66 -8.25 13.77 -3.38
CA ALA A 66 -8.44 14.85 -2.43
C ALA A 66 -9.81 14.80 -1.72
N GLN A 67 -10.78 14.10 -2.30
CA GLN A 67 -12.11 13.93 -1.71
C GLN A 67 -12.20 12.70 -0.80
N GLY A 68 -11.10 11.95 -0.65
CA GLY A 68 -11.07 10.77 0.20
C GLY A 68 -11.59 9.51 -0.46
N ASN A 69 -11.73 9.51 -1.78
CA ASN A 69 -12.17 8.33 -2.53
C ASN A 69 -10.98 7.55 -3.05
N GLU A 70 -11.03 6.23 -2.93
CA GLU A 70 -9.95 5.40 -3.46
C GLU A 70 -9.90 5.45 -4.99
N VAL A 71 -8.69 5.63 -5.54
CA VAL A 71 -8.44 5.52 -6.98
C VAL A 71 -8.13 4.05 -7.27
N LYS A 72 -9.17 3.24 -7.45
CA LYS A 72 -9.08 1.77 -7.45
C LYS A 72 -8.18 1.22 -8.55
N ASP A 73 -8.14 1.86 -9.70
CA ASP A 73 -7.31 1.42 -10.82
C ASP A 73 -5.82 1.51 -10.51
N HIS A 74 -5.45 2.25 -9.47
CA HIS A 74 -4.07 2.45 -9.05
C HIS A 74 -3.70 1.64 -7.81
N ARG A 75 -4.60 0.79 -7.32
CA ARG A 75 -4.29 -0.08 -6.17
C ARG A 75 -3.16 -1.05 -6.54
N VAL A 76 -2.19 -1.15 -5.63
CA VAL A 76 -1.09 -2.12 -5.76
C VAL A 76 -1.42 -3.30 -4.86
N THR A 77 -1.62 -4.47 -5.45
CA THR A 77 -1.92 -5.69 -4.71
C THR A 77 -0.76 -6.66 -4.89
N GLY A 78 -0.16 -7.06 -3.77
CA GLY A 78 1.00 -7.94 -3.80
C GLY A 78 2.31 -7.20 -3.93
N GLU A 79 3.40 -7.95 -4.00
CA GLU A 79 4.74 -7.39 -4.10
C GLU A 79 4.95 -6.74 -5.46
N ALA A 80 5.50 -5.52 -5.47
CA ALA A 80 5.82 -4.78 -6.68
C ALA A 80 7.23 -4.21 -6.57
N ASN A 81 8.00 -4.29 -7.66
CA ASN A 81 9.30 -3.63 -7.72
C ASN A 81 9.11 -2.13 -7.96
N ALA A 82 10.23 -1.38 -7.97
CA ALA A 82 10.17 0.09 -8.11
C ALA A 82 9.49 0.51 -9.41
N ASN A 83 9.81 -0.12 -10.53
CA ASN A 83 9.22 0.23 -11.83
C ASN A 83 7.72 -0.06 -11.86
N GLU A 84 7.32 -1.22 -11.35
CA GLU A 84 5.91 -1.59 -11.28
C GLU A 84 5.14 -0.63 -10.39
N PHE A 85 5.73 -0.25 -9.25
CA PHE A 85 5.10 0.66 -8.31
C PHE A 85 4.96 2.06 -8.90
N LEU A 86 6.01 2.57 -9.56
CA LEU A 86 5.97 3.90 -10.19
C LEU A 86 4.86 3.99 -11.23
N ALA A 87 4.62 2.91 -11.99
CA ALA A 87 3.55 2.88 -12.98
C ALA A 87 2.16 2.96 -12.34
N LYS A 88 2.03 2.60 -11.07
CA LYS A 88 0.75 2.61 -10.35
C LYS A 88 0.47 3.90 -9.61
N ILE A 89 1.47 4.71 -9.31
CA ILE A 89 1.26 5.95 -8.57
C ILE A 89 0.42 6.91 -9.42
N PRO A 90 -0.74 7.38 -8.92
CA PRO A 90 -1.56 8.35 -9.65
C PRO A 90 -0.81 9.66 -9.88
N GLN A 91 -1.07 10.29 -10.99
CA GLN A 91 -0.43 11.57 -11.32
C GLN A 91 -1.22 12.76 -10.80
#